data_819fc4cd1e54961d25134d37c710faf5
#
_entry.id   819fc4cd1e54961d25134d37c710faf5
#
_cell.length_a   1.000
_cell.length_b   1.000
_cell.length_c   1.000
_cell.angle_alpha   90.00
_cell.angle_beta   90.00
_cell.angle_gamma   90.00
#
_symmetry.space_group_name_H-M   'P 1'
#
loop_
_entity.id
_entity.type
_entity.pdbx_description
1 polymer ?
#
loop_
_entity_poly.entity_id
_entity_poly.type
_entity_poly.pdbx_seq_one_letter_code
_entity_poly.pdbx_strand_id
1 'polypeptide(L)'
;YTGDTTISAGAIAVSGLLGNGTYAGAIANSGTLSLSSSSAQTLSGVISGSGGITKSGSGDLTLSGNNSTTGSISLSSGNLIAGSNNSLGSAPTISASNTPTLKTSDGVTLPSLEVTGDIILETSIATTGAQIYNNDVQIKGTGYSLTSSGSNITISGDVAAWSNTG
;
A
#
# COMPACT_ATOMS: atom_id res chain seq x y z
N TYR A 1 9.22 21.21 0.60
CA TYR A 1 10.37 20.41 0.19
C TYR A 1 10.00 19.54 -1.00
N THR A 2 10.81 19.59 -2.05
CA THR A 2 10.56 18.90 -3.35
C THR A 2 11.78 18.11 -3.87
N GLY A 3 12.93 18.22 -3.22
CA GLY A 3 14.17 17.53 -3.59
C GLY A 3 14.13 16.04 -3.23
N ASP A 4 15.14 15.28 -3.68
CA ASP A 4 15.27 13.87 -3.33
C ASP A 4 15.58 13.68 -1.83
N THR A 5 15.16 12.55 -1.30
CA THR A 5 15.33 12.20 0.12
C THR A 5 16.16 10.93 0.24
N THR A 6 17.14 10.93 1.14
CA THR A 6 17.89 9.71 1.50
C THR A 6 17.72 9.42 2.98
N ILE A 7 17.29 8.21 3.30
CA ILE A 7 17.16 7.68 4.66
C ILE A 7 18.19 6.55 4.77
N SER A 8 19.39 6.86 5.25
CA SER A 8 20.47 5.87 5.35
C SER A 8 20.29 4.93 6.53
N ALA A 9 19.68 5.42 7.63
CA ALA A 9 19.33 4.66 8.84
C ALA A 9 18.32 5.45 9.67
N GLY A 10 17.74 4.82 10.69
CA GLY A 10 16.75 5.46 11.58
C GLY A 10 15.43 5.67 10.89
N ALA A 11 14.70 6.72 11.24
CA ALA A 11 13.38 7.01 10.72
C ALA A 11 13.19 8.48 10.36
N ILE A 12 12.50 8.74 9.25
CA ILE A 12 11.90 10.04 8.96
C ILE A 12 10.41 9.93 9.26
N ALA A 13 9.91 10.80 10.15
CA ALA A 13 8.49 10.90 10.47
C ALA A 13 7.89 12.14 9.81
N VAL A 14 6.86 11.92 9.00
CA VAL A 14 6.11 12.96 8.29
C VAL A 14 4.69 12.96 8.83
N SER A 15 4.37 13.97 9.64
CA SER A 15 3.02 14.19 10.18
C SER A 15 2.18 15.15 9.33
N GLY A 16 2.83 15.94 8.50
CA GLY A 16 2.21 16.84 7.54
C GLY A 16 2.26 16.31 6.11
N LEU A 17 2.44 17.20 5.15
CA LEU A 17 2.51 16.88 3.72
C LEU A 17 3.90 17.15 3.16
N LEU A 18 4.39 16.24 2.34
CA LEU A 18 5.53 16.47 1.47
C LEU A 18 5.04 17.08 0.15
N GLY A 19 5.76 18.10 -0.37
CA GLY A 19 5.46 18.69 -1.66
C GLY A 19 4.00 19.20 -1.77
N ASN A 20 3.45 19.78 -0.70
CA ASN A 20 2.04 20.22 -0.63
C ASN A 20 1.01 19.11 -0.97
N GLY A 21 1.31 17.87 -0.61
CA GLY A 21 0.42 16.72 -0.86
C GLY A 21 0.78 15.89 -2.08
N THR A 22 1.68 16.38 -2.94
CA THR A 22 2.24 15.60 -4.05
C THR A 22 3.75 15.75 -4.05
N TYR A 23 4.45 14.65 -3.79
CA TYR A 23 5.91 14.64 -3.72
C TYR A 23 6.48 13.76 -4.83
N ALA A 24 7.25 14.39 -5.72
CA ALA A 24 7.84 13.75 -6.89
C ALA A 24 9.33 13.43 -6.73
N GLY A 25 9.97 13.88 -5.63
CA GLY A 25 11.37 13.54 -5.33
C GLY A 25 11.55 12.04 -5.11
N ALA A 26 12.69 11.50 -5.53
CA ALA A 26 13.03 10.12 -5.25
C ALA A 26 13.32 9.92 -3.75
N ILE A 27 13.02 8.73 -3.23
CA ILE A 27 13.29 8.36 -1.84
C ILE A 27 14.15 7.10 -1.81
N ALA A 28 15.42 7.26 -1.45
CA ALA A 28 16.30 6.12 -1.16
C ALA A 28 16.16 5.78 0.33
N ASN A 29 15.48 4.67 0.64
CA ASN A 29 15.10 4.30 2.00
C ASN A 29 15.82 3.02 2.46
N SER A 30 16.78 3.17 3.37
CA SER A 30 17.41 2.05 4.09
C SER A 30 17.01 2.01 5.58
N GLY A 31 16.17 2.94 6.02
CA GLY A 31 15.61 3.02 7.37
C GLY A 31 14.11 2.84 7.39
N THR A 32 13.39 3.78 7.98
CA THR A 32 11.92 3.78 8.02
C THR A 32 11.37 5.13 7.54
N LEU A 33 10.43 5.09 6.61
CA LEU A 33 9.61 6.24 6.24
C LEU A 33 8.25 6.11 6.93
N SER A 34 7.97 7.00 7.88
CA SER A 34 6.73 7.01 8.65
C SER A 34 5.83 8.16 8.21
N LEU A 35 4.60 7.85 7.80
CA LEU A 35 3.61 8.78 7.24
C LEU A 35 2.36 8.74 8.12
N SER A 36 2.10 9.82 8.87
CA SER A 36 1.00 9.91 9.83
C SER A 36 0.04 11.08 9.55
N SER A 37 0.09 11.65 8.36
CA SER A 37 -0.77 12.77 7.96
C SER A 37 -2.26 12.38 7.97
N SER A 38 -3.11 13.30 8.42
CA SER A 38 -4.57 13.21 8.28
C SER A 38 -5.07 13.70 6.91
N SER A 39 -4.21 14.30 6.11
CA SER A 39 -4.51 14.76 4.75
C SER A 39 -3.94 13.81 3.71
N ALA A 40 -4.55 13.77 2.54
CA ALA A 40 -4.10 12.92 1.45
C ALA A 40 -2.70 13.30 0.95
N GLN A 41 -1.86 12.29 0.72
CA GLN A 41 -0.49 12.43 0.24
C GLN A 41 -0.26 11.50 -0.94
N THR A 42 0.31 12.05 -2.02
CA THR A 42 0.79 11.26 -3.16
C THR A 42 2.33 11.28 -3.19
N LEU A 43 2.94 10.11 -3.25
CA LEU A 43 4.36 9.93 -3.53
C LEU A 43 4.48 9.40 -4.96
N SER A 44 4.86 10.27 -5.89
CA SER A 44 4.99 9.93 -7.32
C SER A 44 6.43 9.67 -7.75
N GLY A 45 7.40 10.07 -6.91
CA GLY A 45 8.81 9.72 -7.11
C GLY A 45 9.09 8.24 -6.82
N VAL A 46 10.21 7.74 -7.31
CA VAL A 46 10.65 6.36 -7.08
C VAL A 46 11.06 6.19 -5.61
N ILE A 47 10.52 5.17 -4.95
CA ILE A 47 10.98 4.70 -3.65
C ILE A 47 11.83 3.45 -3.86
N SER A 48 13.06 3.47 -3.36
CA SER A 48 14.03 2.37 -3.47
C SER A 48 14.63 2.01 -2.11
N GLY A 49 15.32 0.87 -2.04
CA GLY A 49 16.01 0.40 -0.84
C GLY A 49 15.21 -0.66 -0.07
N SER A 50 15.78 -1.11 1.06
CA SER A 50 15.22 -2.17 1.89
C SER A 50 14.46 -1.67 3.12
N GLY A 51 14.36 -0.37 3.29
CA GLY A 51 13.70 0.25 4.44
C GLY A 51 12.19 0.12 4.39
N GLY A 52 11.57 0.05 5.58
CA GLY A 52 10.12 -0.07 5.72
C GLY A 52 9.38 1.25 5.48
N ILE A 53 8.10 1.12 5.15
CA ILE A 53 7.16 2.24 5.09
C ILE A 53 6.08 2.01 6.14
N THR A 54 5.81 3.01 6.98
CA THR A 54 4.72 2.96 7.97
C THR A 54 3.66 4.00 7.61
N LYS A 55 2.43 3.55 7.45
CA LYS A 55 1.25 4.39 7.19
C LYS A 55 0.29 4.28 8.38
N SER A 56 0.14 5.37 9.14
CA SER A 56 -0.69 5.41 10.36
C SER A 56 -1.67 6.58 10.44
N GLY A 57 -1.59 7.56 9.55
CA GLY A 57 -2.54 8.68 9.52
C GLY A 57 -3.87 8.31 8.86
N SER A 58 -4.94 9.07 9.13
CA SER A 58 -6.26 8.85 8.53
C SER A 58 -6.37 9.30 7.07
N GLY A 59 -5.44 10.13 6.58
CA GLY A 59 -5.41 10.57 5.18
C GLY A 59 -5.00 9.45 4.22
N ASP A 60 -5.42 9.55 2.99
CA ASP A 60 -5.04 8.59 1.93
C ASP A 60 -3.55 8.71 1.59
N LEU A 61 -2.87 7.58 1.40
CA LEU A 61 -1.53 7.54 0.84
C LEU A 61 -1.57 6.87 -0.52
N THR A 62 -1.28 7.64 -1.57
CA THR A 62 -1.11 7.10 -2.92
C THR A 62 0.37 6.93 -3.24
N LEU A 63 0.78 5.73 -3.55
CA LEU A 63 2.10 5.43 -4.11
C LEU A 63 1.92 5.24 -5.62
N SER A 64 2.50 6.11 -6.44
CA SER A 64 2.37 6.03 -7.91
C SER A 64 3.71 5.96 -8.66
N GLY A 65 4.83 6.04 -7.94
CA GLY A 65 6.16 5.81 -8.50
C GLY A 65 6.35 4.36 -8.95
N ASN A 66 7.28 4.14 -9.88
CA ASN A 66 7.75 2.80 -10.22
C ASN A 66 8.78 2.34 -9.17
N ASN A 67 8.29 1.87 -8.04
CA ASN A 67 9.10 1.61 -6.86
C ASN A 67 9.87 0.29 -6.97
N SER A 68 11.08 0.29 -6.45
CA SER A 68 11.94 -0.89 -6.32
C SER A 68 12.24 -1.24 -4.87
N THR A 69 11.45 -0.70 -3.94
CA THR A 69 11.58 -1.02 -2.50
C THR A 69 11.33 -2.50 -2.25
N THR A 70 12.11 -3.07 -1.34
CA THR A 70 11.94 -4.46 -0.86
C THR A 70 11.51 -4.52 0.60
N GLY A 71 11.39 -3.36 1.26
CA GLY A 71 10.90 -3.27 2.63
C GLY A 71 9.40 -3.49 2.73
N SER A 72 8.95 -3.97 3.89
CA SER A 72 7.52 -4.15 4.17
C SER A 72 6.81 -2.82 4.39
N ILE A 73 5.49 -2.84 4.13
CA ILE A 73 4.59 -1.72 4.42
C ILE A 73 3.76 -2.06 5.64
N SER A 74 3.93 -1.30 6.73
CA SER A 74 3.06 -1.39 7.90
C SER A 74 1.89 -0.42 7.72
N LEU A 75 0.68 -0.95 7.67
CA LEU A 75 -0.54 -0.18 7.44
C LEU A 75 -1.49 -0.33 8.64
N SER A 76 -1.74 0.75 9.37
CA SER A 76 -2.55 0.71 10.59
C SER A 76 -3.77 1.62 10.58
N SER A 77 -3.86 2.57 9.65
CA SER A 77 -5.02 3.47 9.53
C SER A 77 -5.06 4.14 8.16
N GLY A 78 -6.26 4.58 7.77
CA GLY A 78 -6.52 5.23 6.48
C GLY A 78 -6.38 4.28 5.29
N ASN A 79 -6.28 4.83 4.10
CA ASN A 79 -6.20 4.07 2.87
C ASN A 79 -4.77 4.08 2.31
N LEU A 80 -4.31 2.93 1.84
CA LEU A 80 -3.15 2.81 0.96
C LEU A 80 -3.64 2.55 -0.47
N ILE A 81 -3.20 3.38 -1.41
CA ILE A 81 -3.62 3.32 -2.80
C ILE A 81 -2.40 2.98 -3.66
N ALA A 82 -2.44 1.84 -4.33
CA ALA A 82 -1.47 1.48 -5.35
C ALA A 82 -1.83 2.17 -6.66
N GLY A 83 -1.07 3.19 -7.04
CA GLY A 83 -1.34 4.05 -8.20
C GLY A 83 -0.64 3.61 -9.50
N SER A 84 0.22 2.59 -9.44
CA SER A 84 0.90 2.01 -10.60
C SER A 84 1.26 0.54 -10.33
N ASN A 85 1.63 -0.20 -11.37
CA ASN A 85 1.89 -1.65 -11.27
C ASN A 85 3.00 -2.00 -10.27
N ASN A 86 4.06 -1.20 -10.17
CA ASN A 86 5.16 -1.42 -9.24
C ASN A 86 5.13 -0.46 -8.03
N SER A 87 4.01 0.21 -7.80
CA SER A 87 3.94 1.25 -6.76
C SER A 87 4.19 0.74 -5.34
N LEU A 88 3.93 -0.53 -5.07
CA LEU A 88 4.19 -1.15 -3.77
C LEU A 88 5.55 -1.88 -3.70
N GLY A 89 6.35 -1.85 -4.78
CA GLY A 89 7.60 -2.60 -4.91
C GLY A 89 7.42 -3.90 -5.70
N SER A 90 8.48 -4.70 -5.80
CA SER A 90 8.50 -5.90 -6.66
C SER A 90 7.84 -7.13 -6.04
N ALA A 91 7.78 -7.21 -4.72
CA ALA A 91 7.13 -8.30 -3.98
C ALA A 91 6.58 -7.74 -2.65
N PRO A 92 5.52 -6.91 -2.71
CA PRO A 92 5.07 -6.18 -1.54
C PRO A 92 4.48 -7.11 -0.48
N THR A 93 4.95 -6.92 0.76
CA THR A 93 4.33 -7.48 1.97
C THR A 93 3.72 -6.34 2.76
N ILE A 94 2.42 -6.43 3.03
CA ILE A 94 1.68 -5.46 3.85
C ILE A 94 1.36 -6.11 5.19
N SER A 95 1.82 -5.48 6.28
CA SER A 95 1.41 -5.83 7.64
C SER A 95 0.27 -4.91 8.06
N ALA A 96 -0.95 -5.43 8.02
CA ALA A 96 -2.16 -4.70 8.37
C ALA A 96 -2.48 -4.83 9.86
N SER A 97 -2.95 -3.74 10.47
CA SER A 97 -3.48 -3.72 11.84
C SER A 97 -4.65 -2.75 11.92
N ASN A 98 -5.62 -3.01 12.80
CA ASN A 98 -6.84 -2.20 12.92
C ASN A 98 -7.70 -2.14 11.65
N THR A 99 -7.68 -3.18 10.84
CA THR A 99 -8.49 -3.34 9.61
C THR A 99 -8.43 -2.12 8.66
N PRO A 100 -7.24 -1.76 8.18
CA PRO A 100 -7.08 -0.64 7.24
C PRO A 100 -7.56 -1.02 5.84
N THR A 101 -7.59 -0.05 4.92
CA THR A 101 -8.04 -0.27 3.55
C THR A 101 -6.90 -0.24 2.55
N LEU A 102 -6.87 -1.23 1.65
CA LEU A 102 -6.03 -1.24 0.45
C LEU A 102 -6.89 -1.03 -0.79
N LYS A 103 -6.42 -0.17 -1.68
CA LYS A 103 -7.02 0.12 -2.99
C LYS A 103 -5.98 0.05 -4.10
N THR A 104 -6.45 -0.16 -5.31
CA THR A 104 -5.66 0.04 -6.54
C THR A 104 -6.34 1.08 -7.41
N SER A 105 -5.58 1.86 -8.16
CA SER A 105 -6.15 2.66 -9.25
C SER A 105 -6.60 1.76 -10.41
N ASP A 106 -7.46 2.27 -11.27
CA ASP A 106 -7.97 1.52 -12.42
C ASP A 106 -6.82 1.05 -13.32
N GLY A 107 -6.89 -0.20 -13.75
CA GLY A 107 -5.92 -0.82 -14.63
C GLY A 107 -4.59 -1.24 -13.97
N VAL A 108 -4.43 -1.04 -12.66
CA VAL A 108 -3.21 -1.45 -11.95
C VAL A 108 -3.21 -2.97 -11.77
N THR A 109 -2.07 -3.59 -12.14
CA THR A 109 -1.78 -5.00 -11.90
C THR A 109 -0.46 -5.10 -11.14
N LEU A 110 -0.50 -5.56 -9.90
CA LEU A 110 0.69 -5.68 -9.05
C LEU A 110 1.52 -6.92 -9.44
N PRO A 111 2.85 -6.94 -9.20
CA PRO A 111 3.66 -8.13 -9.43
C PRO A 111 3.20 -9.32 -8.57
N SER A 112 2.96 -9.10 -7.30
CA SER A 112 2.39 -10.04 -6.32
C SER A 112 1.83 -9.22 -5.15
N LEU A 113 1.19 -9.88 -4.19
CA LEU A 113 0.74 -9.23 -2.96
C LEU A 113 0.71 -10.25 -1.82
N GLU A 114 1.33 -9.93 -0.70
CA GLU A 114 1.13 -10.64 0.56
C GLU A 114 0.60 -9.67 1.62
N VAL A 115 -0.45 -10.07 2.32
CA VAL A 115 -1.06 -9.30 3.41
C VAL A 115 -1.11 -10.17 4.65
N THR A 116 -0.57 -9.65 5.76
CA THR A 116 -0.73 -10.20 7.11
C THR A 116 -1.58 -9.25 7.92
N GLY A 117 -2.53 -9.78 8.68
CA GLY A 117 -3.55 -9.01 9.38
C GLY A 117 -4.81 -8.79 8.54
N ASP A 118 -5.88 -8.41 9.22
CA ASP A 118 -7.19 -8.20 8.59
C ASP A 118 -7.17 -6.94 7.72
N ILE A 119 -7.78 -7.02 6.54
CA ILE A 119 -7.76 -5.92 5.58
C ILE A 119 -9.11 -5.71 4.90
N ILE A 120 -9.39 -4.44 4.58
CA ILE A 120 -10.52 -4.06 3.74
C ILE A 120 -10.01 -3.82 2.31
N LEU A 121 -10.70 -4.36 1.32
CA LEU A 121 -10.49 -4.09 -0.09
C LEU A 121 -11.68 -3.32 -0.65
N GLU A 122 -11.43 -2.14 -1.22
CA GLU A 122 -12.45 -1.28 -1.84
C GLU A 122 -12.25 -1.13 -3.36
N THR A 123 -11.46 -2.01 -3.95
CA THR A 123 -11.24 -2.10 -5.41
C THR A 123 -10.94 -3.55 -5.78
N SER A 124 -10.99 -3.88 -7.05
CA SER A 124 -10.45 -5.15 -7.54
C SER A 124 -8.94 -5.16 -7.38
N ILE A 125 -8.37 -6.29 -6.97
CA ILE A 125 -6.94 -6.49 -6.88
C ILE A 125 -6.51 -7.48 -7.95
N ALA A 126 -5.67 -7.03 -8.87
CA ALA A 126 -5.07 -7.86 -9.90
C ALA A 126 -3.57 -8.02 -9.67
N THR A 127 -3.04 -9.23 -9.86
CA THR A 127 -1.60 -9.50 -9.80
C THR A 127 -1.16 -10.39 -10.97
N THR A 128 0.13 -10.32 -11.32
CA THR A 128 0.76 -11.30 -12.21
C THR A 128 1.25 -12.52 -11.43
N GLY A 129 1.67 -12.34 -10.18
CA GLY A 129 2.11 -13.40 -9.27
C GLY A 129 1.05 -13.69 -8.19
N ALA A 130 1.46 -14.36 -7.14
CA ALA A 130 0.57 -14.79 -6.06
C ALA A 130 -0.10 -13.63 -5.32
N GLN A 131 -1.33 -13.88 -4.85
CA GLN A 131 -1.98 -13.09 -3.81
C GLN A 131 -2.13 -13.97 -2.57
N ILE A 132 -1.62 -13.52 -1.44
CA ILE A 132 -1.65 -14.26 -0.18
C ILE A 132 -2.24 -13.34 0.89
N TYR A 133 -3.33 -13.78 1.50
CA TYR A 133 -3.99 -13.11 2.61
C TYR A 133 -4.00 -14.09 3.79
N ASN A 134 -3.19 -13.78 4.80
CA ASN A 134 -2.99 -14.68 5.94
C ASN A 134 -4.07 -14.52 7.03
N ASN A 135 -4.95 -13.55 6.89
CA ASN A 135 -6.04 -13.23 7.82
C ASN A 135 -7.34 -12.93 7.06
N ASP A 136 -8.31 -12.30 7.73
CA ASP A 136 -9.61 -12.00 7.16
C ASP A 136 -9.56 -10.90 6.09
N VAL A 137 -10.34 -11.09 5.03
CA VAL A 137 -10.49 -10.13 3.95
C VAL A 137 -11.92 -9.64 3.90
N GLN A 138 -12.12 -8.33 4.06
CA GLN A 138 -13.42 -7.70 3.88
C GLN A 138 -13.44 -7.00 2.52
N ILE A 139 -14.40 -7.36 1.66
CA ILE A 139 -14.62 -6.70 0.37
C ILE A 139 -15.77 -5.71 0.53
N LYS A 140 -15.47 -4.41 0.46
CA LYS A 140 -16.44 -3.34 0.66
C LYS A 140 -16.81 -2.71 -0.68
N GLY A 141 -17.96 -3.12 -1.19
CA GLY A 141 -18.50 -2.67 -2.48
C GLY A 141 -19.00 -3.86 -3.31
N THR A 142 -19.46 -3.57 -4.51
CA THR A 142 -20.01 -4.57 -5.44
C THR A 142 -19.17 -4.64 -6.71
N GLY A 143 -19.08 -5.84 -7.30
CA GLY A 143 -18.37 -6.05 -8.56
C GLY A 143 -16.84 -6.10 -8.45
N TYR A 144 -16.27 -6.09 -7.26
CA TYR A 144 -14.84 -6.25 -7.08
C TYR A 144 -14.41 -7.71 -7.15
N SER A 145 -13.20 -7.94 -7.65
CA SER A 145 -12.63 -9.27 -7.83
C SER A 145 -11.16 -9.32 -7.42
N LEU A 146 -10.72 -10.50 -7.02
CA LEU A 146 -9.32 -10.83 -6.86
C LEU A 146 -8.92 -11.68 -8.06
N THR A 147 -7.88 -11.27 -8.80
CA THR A 147 -7.40 -11.99 -9.98
C THR A 147 -5.89 -12.15 -9.95
N SER A 148 -5.41 -13.33 -10.32
CA SER A 148 -3.99 -13.59 -10.54
C SER A 148 -3.83 -14.28 -11.89
N SER A 149 -2.96 -13.75 -12.76
CA SER A 149 -2.75 -14.32 -14.10
C SER A 149 -1.67 -15.40 -14.15
N GLY A 150 -0.83 -15.52 -13.15
CA GLY A 150 0.32 -16.44 -13.19
C GLY A 150 0.51 -17.30 -11.95
N SER A 151 -0.36 -17.22 -10.95
CA SER A 151 -0.17 -17.97 -9.70
C SER A 151 -1.48 -18.08 -8.90
N ASN A 152 -1.41 -18.61 -7.69
CA ASN A 152 -2.57 -18.84 -6.83
C ASN A 152 -2.99 -17.59 -6.06
N ILE A 153 -4.27 -17.55 -5.71
CA ILE A 153 -4.80 -16.68 -4.66
C ILE A 153 -5.07 -17.56 -3.44
N THR A 154 -4.47 -17.22 -2.32
CA THR A 154 -4.63 -17.95 -1.06
C THR A 154 -5.19 -17.00 -0.01
N ILE A 155 -6.29 -17.38 0.63
CA ILE A 155 -6.87 -16.67 1.76
C ILE A 155 -6.99 -17.67 2.90
N SER A 156 -6.30 -17.42 4.02
CA SER A 156 -6.28 -18.33 5.17
C SER A 156 -7.34 -17.98 6.22
N GLY A 157 -7.91 -16.77 6.15
CA GLY A 157 -9.01 -16.31 6.98
C GLY A 157 -10.36 -16.34 6.26
N ASP A 158 -11.33 -15.66 6.83
CA ASP A 158 -12.67 -15.53 6.26
C ASP A 158 -12.71 -14.44 5.18
N VAL A 159 -13.60 -14.63 4.20
CA VAL A 159 -13.93 -13.60 3.21
C VAL A 159 -15.33 -13.10 3.49
N ALA A 160 -15.45 -11.86 3.93
CA ALA A 160 -16.74 -11.20 4.15
C ALA A 160 -17.00 -10.15 3.06
N ALA A 161 -18.16 -10.24 2.40
CA ALA A 161 -18.66 -9.15 1.59
C ALA A 161 -19.42 -8.16 2.50
N TRP A 162 -18.99 -6.94 2.57
CA TRP A 162 -19.70 -5.90 3.30
C TRP A 162 -20.82 -5.35 2.42
N SER A 163 -22.05 -5.83 2.64
CA SER A 163 -23.24 -5.15 2.13
C SER A 163 -23.65 -4.07 3.14
N ASN A 164 -23.56 -2.80 2.74
CA ASN A 164 -24.17 -1.73 3.51
C ASN A 164 -25.72 -1.85 3.35
N THR A 165 -26.38 -2.64 4.21
CA THR A 165 -27.82 -2.63 4.36
C THR A 165 -28.17 -1.61 5.43
N GLY A 166 -28.21 -0.34 5.07
CA GLY A 166 -28.74 0.75 5.87
C GLY A 166 -29.79 1.49 5.08
#